data_dfa4d2d0f74d0836c71fc3ac4b8dec73
#
_entry.id   dfa4d2d0f74d0836c71fc3ac4b8dec73
#
_cell.length_a   1.000
_cell.length_b   1.000
_cell.length_c   1.000
_cell.angle_alpha   90.00
_cell.angle_beta   90.00
_cell.angle_gamma   90.00
#
_symmetry.space_group_name_H-M   'P 1'
#
loop_
_entity.id
_entity.type
_entity.pdbx_description
1 polymer ?
#
loop_
_entity_poly.entity_id
_entity_poly.type
_entity_poly.pdbx_seq_one_letter_code
_entity_poly.pdbx_strand_id
1 'polypeptide(L)'
;YKRQHYGWYRADIAKKLRVPVYKRKTGGGVVYHDLGNLNWSFFINTPLHYFEAREVFETAASIIVALLKSLKINAYFSQPNRIEIEGYKISGMAARASNKALLVHGTLLVNTNLDRLNLLCIPPSNSPPVQNITYWKNVKMDDIRIGCHF
;
A
#
# COMPACT_ATOMS: atom_id res chain seq x y z
N TYR A 1 -18.05 -4.46 -5.72
CA TYR A 1 -17.14 -3.47 -6.35
C TYR A 1 -17.34 -2.12 -5.66
N LYS A 2 -16.47 -1.78 -4.68
CA LYS A 2 -16.47 -0.42 -4.13
C LYS A 2 -15.85 0.51 -5.16
N ARG A 3 -16.64 1.42 -5.72
CA ARG A 3 -16.17 2.49 -6.61
C ARG A 3 -15.15 3.35 -5.86
N GLN A 4 -14.09 3.81 -6.53
CA GLN A 4 -13.22 4.84 -5.98
C GLN A 4 -14.07 6.09 -5.73
N HIS A 5 -14.15 6.54 -4.49
CA HIS A 5 -14.89 7.74 -4.15
C HIS A 5 -14.05 8.98 -4.45
N TYR A 6 -14.57 9.86 -5.30
CA TYR A 6 -13.94 11.15 -5.62
C TYR A 6 -13.74 12.07 -4.41
N GLY A 7 -14.42 11.81 -3.29
CA GLY A 7 -14.31 12.59 -2.06
C GLY A 7 -13.15 12.23 -1.13
N TRP A 8 -12.25 11.32 -1.52
CA TRP A 8 -11.16 10.88 -0.65
C TRP A 8 -9.83 11.60 -0.89
N TYR A 9 -9.81 12.62 -1.73
CA TYR A 9 -8.67 13.49 -1.92
C TYR A 9 -9.12 14.93 -2.17
N ARG A 10 -8.25 15.89 -1.87
CA ARG A 10 -8.48 17.32 -2.06
C ARG A 10 -8.08 17.71 -3.49
N ALA A 11 -9.07 17.72 -4.38
CA ALA A 11 -8.85 17.96 -5.81
C ALA A 11 -8.33 19.37 -6.10
N ASP A 12 -8.80 20.37 -5.37
CA ASP A 12 -8.34 21.76 -5.43
C ASP A 12 -6.86 21.89 -5.05
N ILE A 13 -6.44 21.24 -3.98
CA ILE A 13 -5.04 21.21 -3.53
C ILE A 13 -4.17 20.47 -4.54
N ALA A 14 -4.61 19.30 -5.03
CA ALA A 14 -3.88 18.55 -6.04
C ALA A 14 -3.64 19.40 -7.30
N LYS A 15 -4.65 20.13 -7.76
CA LYS A 15 -4.55 21.07 -8.90
C LYS A 15 -3.56 22.21 -8.59
N LYS A 16 -3.66 22.84 -7.43
CA LYS A 16 -2.78 23.94 -7.00
C LYS A 16 -1.33 23.51 -6.93
N LEU A 17 -1.07 22.32 -6.41
CA LEU A 17 0.28 21.74 -6.29
C LEU A 17 0.76 21.04 -7.57
N ARG A 18 -0.04 21.07 -8.64
CA ARG A 18 0.23 20.38 -9.91
C ARG A 18 0.54 18.88 -9.73
N VAL A 19 -0.13 18.23 -8.78
CA VAL A 19 -0.01 16.79 -8.55
C VAL A 19 -0.93 16.07 -9.53
N PRO A 20 -0.41 15.20 -10.42
CA PRO A 20 -1.23 14.47 -11.37
C PRO A 20 -2.11 13.45 -10.63
N VAL A 21 -3.36 13.31 -11.08
CA VAL A 21 -4.33 12.37 -10.51
C VAL A 21 -4.71 11.33 -11.54
N TYR A 22 -4.54 10.06 -11.19
CA TYR A 22 -4.83 8.92 -12.07
C TYR A 22 -5.86 8.00 -11.44
N LYS A 23 -6.70 7.41 -12.30
CA LYS A 23 -7.65 6.37 -11.89
C LYS A 23 -7.04 5.00 -12.14
N ARG A 24 -6.82 4.22 -11.06
CA ARG A 24 -6.35 2.83 -11.21
C ARG A 24 -7.51 1.87 -11.51
N LYS A 25 -7.17 0.71 -12.06
CA LYS A 25 -8.15 -0.34 -12.41
C LYS A 25 -8.59 -1.20 -11.23
N THR A 26 -7.89 -1.17 -10.12
CA THR A 26 -8.22 -1.89 -8.87
C THR A 26 -9.09 -1.04 -7.95
N GLY A 27 -9.81 -1.68 -7.02
CA GLY A 27 -10.63 -0.99 -6.02
C GLY A 27 -9.82 -0.34 -4.90
N GLY A 28 -10.52 0.11 -3.86
CA GLY A 28 -9.92 0.72 -2.66
C GLY A 28 -9.90 2.25 -2.66
N GLY A 29 -9.29 2.82 -1.63
CA GLY A 29 -9.19 4.26 -1.41
C GLY A 29 -8.15 4.96 -2.28
N VAL A 30 -7.95 6.24 -2.01
CA VAL A 30 -6.91 7.04 -2.64
C VAL A 30 -5.53 6.65 -2.10
N VAL A 31 -4.53 6.73 -2.95
CA VAL A 31 -3.13 6.49 -2.60
C VAL A 31 -2.31 7.65 -3.14
N TYR A 32 -1.43 8.17 -2.31
CA TYR A 32 -0.40 9.13 -2.71
C TYR A 32 0.89 8.37 -3.01
N HIS A 33 1.53 8.72 -4.12
CA HIS A 33 2.80 8.13 -4.53
C HIS A 33 3.85 9.22 -4.72
N ASP A 34 5.03 8.97 -4.20
CA ASP A 34 6.26 9.72 -4.46
C ASP A 34 7.47 8.76 -4.52
N LEU A 35 8.67 9.30 -4.62
CA LEU A 35 9.89 8.49 -4.70
C LEU A 35 10.23 7.77 -3.39
N GLY A 36 9.60 8.13 -2.29
CA GLY A 36 9.73 7.44 -1.00
C GLY A 36 8.78 6.25 -0.83
N ASN A 37 7.99 5.94 -1.84
CA ASN A 37 6.98 4.89 -1.81
C ASN A 37 7.44 3.70 -2.65
N LEU A 38 7.54 2.51 -2.05
CA LEU A 38 7.79 1.28 -2.78
C LEU A 38 6.46 0.65 -3.19
N ASN A 39 6.29 0.39 -4.49
CA ASN A 39 5.14 -0.32 -5.02
C ASN A 39 5.52 -1.79 -5.28
N TRP A 40 4.63 -2.70 -4.93
CA TRP A 40 4.79 -4.12 -5.17
C TRP A 40 3.53 -4.73 -5.77
N SER A 41 3.68 -5.81 -6.53
CA SER A 41 2.57 -6.53 -7.15
C SER A 41 2.86 -8.02 -7.23
N PHE A 42 1.86 -8.83 -6.91
CA PHE A 42 1.87 -10.28 -7.12
C PHE A 42 0.82 -10.64 -8.16
N PHE A 43 1.22 -11.40 -9.15
CA PHE A 43 0.34 -11.99 -10.15
C PHE A 43 0.24 -13.49 -9.88
N ILE A 44 -0.98 -13.95 -9.62
CA ILE A 44 -1.25 -15.36 -9.35
C ILE A 44 -2.12 -15.88 -10.48
N ASN A 45 -1.60 -16.85 -11.21
CA ASN A 45 -2.32 -17.50 -12.31
C ASN A 45 -3.21 -18.60 -11.75
N THR A 46 -4.36 -18.23 -11.22
CA THR A 46 -5.33 -19.17 -10.66
C THR A 46 -6.75 -18.59 -10.72
N PRO A 47 -7.77 -19.42 -10.91
CA PRO A 47 -9.17 -18.99 -10.85
C PRO A 47 -9.55 -18.54 -9.44
N LEU A 48 -10.38 -17.51 -9.38
CA LEU A 48 -10.78 -16.81 -8.16
C LEU A 48 -11.58 -17.65 -7.14
N HIS A 49 -12.26 -18.69 -7.61
CA HIS A 49 -13.10 -19.52 -6.76
C HIS A 49 -12.34 -20.36 -5.73
N TYR A 50 -10.99 -20.30 -5.74
CA TYR A 50 -10.14 -20.99 -4.77
C TYR A 50 -9.72 -20.15 -3.58
N PHE A 51 -10.01 -18.83 -3.56
CA PHE A 51 -9.54 -17.95 -2.50
C PHE A 51 -10.63 -17.04 -1.97
N GLU A 52 -10.76 -16.95 -0.66
CA GLU A 52 -11.46 -15.85 -0.03
C GLU A 52 -10.62 -14.56 -0.11
N ALA A 53 -11.27 -13.41 -0.25
CA ALA A 53 -10.58 -12.13 -0.38
C ALA A 53 -9.62 -11.83 0.79
N ARG A 54 -9.95 -12.34 1.99
CA ARG A 54 -9.11 -12.23 3.18
C ARG A 54 -7.81 -13.00 3.02
N GLU A 55 -7.86 -14.26 2.62
CA GLU A 55 -6.70 -15.15 2.45
C GLU A 55 -5.70 -14.59 1.44
N VAL A 56 -6.23 -13.98 0.38
CA VAL A 56 -5.42 -13.32 -0.66
C VAL A 56 -4.57 -12.19 -0.09
N PHE A 57 -5.16 -11.32 0.72
CA PHE A 57 -4.42 -10.21 1.33
C PHE A 57 -3.47 -10.70 2.42
N GLU A 58 -3.87 -11.68 3.21
CA GLU A 58 -3.04 -12.24 4.27
C GLU A 58 -1.80 -12.94 3.70
N THR A 59 -1.99 -13.74 2.65
CA THR A 59 -0.88 -14.40 1.94
C THR A 59 0.08 -13.38 1.31
N ALA A 60 -0.43 -12.39 0.62
CA ALA A 60 0.41 -11.34 0.03
C ALA A 60 1.16 -10.54 1.11
N ALA A 61 0.47 -10.20 2.20
CA ALA A 61 1.08 -9.49 3.32
C ALA A 61 2.16 -10.31 4.02
N SER A 62 2.01 -11.63 4.15
CA SER A 62 2.98 -12.49 4.82
C SER A 62 4.36 -12.42 4.17
N ILE A 63 4.41 -12.28 2.85
CA ILE A 63 5.67 -12.13 2.10
C ILE A 63 6.35 -10.80 2.47
N ILE A 64 5.58 -9.70 2.45
CA ILE A 64 6.11 -8.37 2.81
C ILE A 64 6.51 -8.32 4.29
N VAL A 65 5.71 -8.91 5.17
CA VAL A 65 6.01 -9.00 6.61
C VAL A 65 7.28 -9.81 6.86
N ALA A 66 7.48 -10.93 6.14
CA ALA A 66 8.70 -11.73 6.26
C ALA A 66 9.94 -10.94 5.81
N LEU A 67 9.83 -10.18 4.70
CA LEU A 67 10.88 -9.27 4.26
C LEU A 67 11.19 -8.22 5.34
N LEU A 68 10.18 -7.56 5.90
CA LEU A 68 10.37 -6.55 6.95
C LEU A 68 11.00 -7.16 8.23
N LYS A 69 10.60 -8.36 8.59
CA LYS A 69 11.22 -9.10 9.71
C LYS A 69 12.69 -9.40 9.48
N SER A 70 13.13 -9.74 8.26
CA SER A 70 14.55 -9.93 7.94
C SER A 70 15.37 -8.65 8.15
N LEU A 71 14.74 -7.49 7.99
CA LEU A 71 15.29 -6.16 8.31
C LEU A 71 15.12 -5.80 9.80
N LYS A 72 14.69 -6.73 10.66
CA LYS A 72 14.40 -6.53 12.09
C LYS A 72 13.28 -5.52 12.37
N ILE A 73 12.37 -5.34 11.42
CA ILE A 73 11.17 -4.51 11.55
C ILE A 73 9.99 -5.42 11.91
N ASN A 74 9.39 -5.21 13.07
CA ASN A 74 8.30 -6.04 13.58
C ASN A 74 6.94 -5.57 13.04
N ALA A 75 6.70 -5.83 11.76
CA ALA A 75 5.43 -5.54 11.10
C ALA A 75 4.47 -6.72 11.20
N TYR A 76 3.17 -6.45 11.07
CA TYR A 76 2.10 -7.45 11.07
C TYR A 76 0.99 -7.07 10.10
N PHE A 77 0.27 -8.10 9.62
CA PHE A 77 -0.95 -7.91 8.83
C PHE A 77 -2.09 -7.43 9.72
N SER A 78 -2.79 -6.40 9.28
CA SER A 78 -3.99 -5.87 9.92
C SER A 78 -5.15 -5.82 8.92
N GLN A 79 -6.29 -6.35 9.34
CA GLN A 79 -7.47 -6.43 8.49
C GLN A 79 -8.02 -5.04 8.12
N PRO A 80 -8.68 -4.91 6.97
CA PRO A 80 -8.90 -5.97 5.96
C PRO A 80 -7.73 -6.13 4.97
N ASN A 81 -6.83 -5.15 4.83
CA ASN A 81 -5.84 -5.11 3.75
C ASN A 81 -4.67 -4.15 4.04
N ARG A 82 -4.14 -4.20 5.25
CA ARG A 82 -3.07 -3.30 5.70
C ARG A 82 -1.90 -4.08 6.30
N ILE A 83 -0.72 -3.45 6.30
CA ILE A 83 0.40 -3.84 7.14
C ILE A 83 0.68 -2.69 8.09
N GLU A 84 0.88 -3.00 9.35
CA GLU A 84 1.08 -2.04 10.43
C GLU A 84 2.32 -2.37 11.26
N ILE A 85 2.87 -1.32 11.91
CA ILE A 85 3.88 -1.40 12.97
C ILE A 85 3.38 -0.52 14.10
N GLU A 86 3.25 -1.07 15.31
CA GLU A 86 2.85 -0.32 16.53
C GLU A 86 1.56 0.52 16.33
N GLY A 87 0.60 0.00 15.55
CA GLY A 87 -0.66 0.69 15.26
C GLY A 87 -0.59 1.73 14.13
N TYR A 88 0.59 1.95 13.53
CA TYR A 88 0.74 2.83 12.37
C TYR A 88 0.70 2.03 11.08
N LYS A 89 -0.10 2.49 10.14
CA LYS A 89 -0.18 1.90 8.81
C LYS A 89 1.05 2.27 7.99
N ILE A 90 1.76 1.24 7.52
CA ILE A 90 2.92 1.39 6.64
C ILE A 90 2.64 0.93 5.21
N SER A 91 1.58 0.14 5.01
CA SER A 91 1.19 -0.40 3.69
C SER A 91 -0.32 -0.51 3.58
N GLY A 92 -0.84 -0.30 2.39
CA GLY A 92 -2.20 -0.61 2.00
C GLY A 92 -2.21 -1.46 0.74
N MET A 93 -3.18 -2.38 0.65
CA MET A 93 -3.28 -3.34 -0.45
C MET A 93 -4.61 -3.24 -1.17
N ALA A 94 -4.61 -3.60 -2.45
CA ALA A 94 -5.80 -3.79 -3.26
C ALA A 94 -5.63 -5.01 -4.16
N ALA A 95 -6.74 -5.60 -4.56
CA ALA A 95 -6.72 -6.74 -5.44
C ALA A 95 -7.69 -6.55 -6.61
N ARG A 96 -7.42 -7.22 -7.70
CA ARG A 96 -8.33 -7.39 -8.82
C ARG A 96 -8.22 -8.81 -9.34
N ALA A 97 -9.35 -9.38 -9.53
CA ALA A 97 -9.44 -10.72 -10.03
C ALA A 97 -10.09 -10.75 -11.40
N SER A 98 -9.71 -11.72 -12.20
CA SER A 98 -10.29 -12.12 -13.48
C SER A 98 -10.54 -13.63 -13.45
N ASN A 99 -11.17 -14.16 -14.51
CA ASN A 99 -11.43 -15.61 -14.61
C ASN A 99 -10.14 -16.47 -14.66
N LYS A 100 -8.98 -15.88 -14.91
CA LYS A 100 -7.72 -16.60 -15.14
C LYS A 100 -6.59 -16.19 -14.21
N ALA A 101 -6.68 -15.02 -13.58
CA ALA A 101 -5.58 -14.48 -12.81
C ALA A 101 -6.06 -13.54 -11.70
N LEU A 102 -5.31 -13.49 -10.65
CA LEU A 102 -5.46 -12.59 -9.53
C LEU A 102 -4.25 -11.65 -9.46
N LEU A 103 -4.52 -10.36 -9.41
CA LEU A 103 -3.53 -9.33 -9.12
C LEU A 103 -3.75 -8.86 -7.68
N VAL A 104 -2.72 -8.94 -6.85
CA VAL A 104 -2.64 -8.25 -5.56
C VAL A 104 -1.51 -7.27 -5.62
N HIS A 105 -1.74 -6.05 -5.22
CA HIS A 105 -0.70 -5.03 -5.18
C HIS A 105 -0.86 -4.13 -3.97
N GLY A 106 0.22 -3.50 -3.59
CA GLY A 106 0.25 -2.57 -2.46
C GLY A 106 1.36 -1.55 -2.57
N THR A 107 1.36 -0.67 -1.59
CA THR A 107 2.40 0.33 -1.38
C THR A 107 3.08 0.06 -0.06
N LEU A 108 4.35 0.40 0.05
CA LEU A 108 5.09 0.41 1.31
C LEU A 108 5.66 1.81 1.51
N LEU A 109 5.28 2.46 2.61
CA LEU A 109 5.74 3.78 2.97
C LEU A 109 7.17 3.67 3.53
N VAL A 110 8.18 3.85 2.69
CA VAL A 110 9.59 3.75 3.07
C VAL A 110 10.08 5.08 3.60
N ASN A 111 10.05 6.12 2.78
CA ASN A 111 10.43 7.49 3.10
C ASN A 111 9.55 8.49 2.36
N THR A 112 8.25 8.25 2.37
CA THR A 112 7.21 9.05 1.73
C THR A 112 7.08 10.41 2.42
N ASN A 113 6.78 11.46 1.66
CA ASN A 113 6.43 12.75 2.24
C ASN A 113 5.02 12.67 2.87
N LEU A 114 4.98 12.38 4.18
CA LEU A 114 3.73 12.20 4.92
C LEU A 114 2.91 13.47 5.04
N ASP A 115 3.54 14.65 5.08
CA ASP A 115 2.83 15.93 5.11
C ASP A 115 2.05 16.14 3.82
N ARG A 116 2.66 15.82 2.68
CA ARG A 116 1.98 15.86 1.39
C ARG A 116 0.88 14.82 1.27
N LEU A 117 1.13 13.62 1.76
CA LEU A 117 0.12 12.56 1.83
C LEU A 117 -1.10 13.03 2.63
N ASN A 118 -0.90 13.54 3.83
CA ASN A 118 -1.97 14.02 4.72
C ASN A 118 -2.67 15.26 4.18
N LEU A 119 -1.95 16.12 3.44
CA LEU A 119 -2.50 17.28 2.79
C LEU A 119 -3.44 16.90 1.63
N LEU A 120 -3.09 15.88 0.85
CA LEU A 120 -3.81 15.48 -0.36
C LEU A 120 -4.90 14.44 -0.13
N CYS A 121 -4.65 13.49 0.75
CA CYS A 121 -5.57 12.38 1.00
C CYS A 121 -6.50 12.67 2.18
N ILE A 122 -7.76 12.26 2.05
CA ILE A 122 -8.75 12.31 3.13
C ILE A 122 -8.99 10.87 3.58
N PRO A 123 -8.38 10.42 4.68
CA PRO A 123 -8.58 9.06 5.16
C PRO A 123 -9.98 8.89 5.73
N PRO A 124 -10.58 7.68 5.69
CA PRO A 124 -11.77 7.36 6.47
C PRO A 124 -11.54 7.62 7.96
N SER A 125 -12.60 7.98 8.69
CA SER A 125 -12.53 8.37 10.12
C SER A 125 -11.86 7.33 11.03
N ASN A 126 -11.93 6.05 10.68
CA ASN A 126 -11.37 4.93 11.45
C ASN A 126 -10.03 4.43 10.88
N SER A 127 -9.36 5.21 10.02
CA SER A 127 -8.05 4.82 9.50
C SER A 127 -6.97 5.03 10.57
N PRO A 128 -6.05 4.07 10.76
CA PRO A 128 -4.91 4.28 11.62
C PRO A 128 -4.00 5.38 11.03
N PRO A 129 -3.20 6.05 11.87
CA PRO A 129 -2.19 6.98 11.40
C PRO A 129 -1.19 6.27 10.49
N VAL A 130 -0.57 7.01 9.59
CA VAL A 130 0.45 6.50 8.66
C VAL A 130 1.84 6.86 9.16
N GLN A 131 2.82 5.98 8.88
CA GLN A 131 4.23 6.23 9.20
C GLN A 131 5.14 5.57 8.16
N ASN A 132 6.34 6.11 8.00
CA ASN A 132 7.38 5.53 7.15
C ASN A 132 8.15 4.45 7.90
N ILE A 133 8.59 3.40 7.21
CA ILE A 133 9.41 2.35 7.84
C ILE A 133 10.79 2.86 8.28
N THR A 134 11.31 3.91 7.64
CA THR A 134 12.55 4.57 8.04
C THR A 134 12.47 5.27 9.40
N TYR A 135 11.27 5.48 9.94
CA TYR A 135 11.07 5.97 11.30
C TYR A 135 11.60 5.00 12.36
N TRP A 136 11.48 3.69 12.09
CA TRP A 136 11.97 2.66 12.98
C TRP A 136 13.39 2.23 12.59
N LYS A 137 14.31 2.28 13.54
CA LYS A 137 15.67 1.72 13.46
C LYS A 137 16.57 2.33 12.38
N ASN A 138 16.35 3.55 11.93
CA ASN A 138 17.18 4.20 10.91
C ASN A 138 17.36 3.37 9.63
N VAL A 139 16.32 2.63 9.22
CA VAL A 139 16.34 1.89 7.96
C VAL A 139 16.52 2.87 6.80
N LYS A 140 17.59 2.72 6.04
CA LYS A 140 17.87 3.56 4.87
C LYS A 140 17.18 3.01 3.63
N MET A 141 16.89 3.89 2.67
CA MET A 141 16.35 3.47 1.37
C MET A 141 17.22 2.42 0.67
N ASP A 142 18.55 2.53 0.82
CA ASP A 142 19.50 1.62 0.20
C ASP A 142 19.44 0.19 0.77
N ASP A 143 18.99 0.03 2.01
CA ASP A 143 18.80 -1.27 2.66
C ASP A 143 17.61 -2.05 2.04
N ILE A 144 16.72 -1.35 1.31
CA ILE A 144 15.50 -1.89 0.70
C ILE A 144 15.67 -2.11 -0.80
N ARG A 145 16.81 -1.75 -1.38
CA ARG A 145 17.12 -2.08 -2.77
C ARG A 145 17.28 -3.59 -2.94
N ILE A 146 16.15 -4.25 -3.09
CA ILE A 146 16.12 -5.60 -3.67
C ILE A 146 16.50 -5.40 -5.13
N GLY A 147 17.64 -5.99 -5.54
CA GLY A 147 18.16 -5.79 -6.87
C GLY A 147 17.14 -6.18 -7.92
N CYS A 148 16.56 -5.18 -8.57
CA CYS A 148 15.90 -5.36 -9.86
C CYS A 148 17.02 -5.51 -10.90
N HIS A 149 17.45 -6.74 -11.15
CA HIS A 149 18.16 -7.05 -12.37
C HIS A 149 17.10 -7.17 -13.48
N PHE A 150 17.03 -6.18 -14.33
CA PHE A 150 16.33 -6.25 -15.62
C PHE A 150 17.17 -7.04 -16.61
#